data_953bd8f73f43d79630d8e4b31c743661
#
_entry.id   953bd8f73f43d79630d8e4b31c743661
#
_cell.length_a   1.000
_cell.length_b   1.000
_cell.length_c   1.000
_cell.angle_alpha   90.00
_cell.angle_beta   90.00
_cell.angle_gamma   90.00
#
_symmetry.space_group_name_H-M   'P 1'
#
loop_
_entity.id
_entity.type
_entity.pdbx_description
1 polymer ?
#
loop_
_entity_poly.entity_id
_entity_poly.type
_entity_poly.pdbx_seq_one_letter_code
_entity_poly.pdbx_strand_id
1 'polypeptide(L)'
;MCMTVDPQPSMLSQRKKLPLTVLLPVLNEELNLPAALASVAWAEQIIVVDSHSTDATAAIARAAGAEVVQFDYAGVGPKKKAWALANAPIRNEWVLVLDADERVTGALRAEIEDVIVAGDRDGYYIDREFIFMGRSLRCFRPNWNLRLFRHRLARMEDLQMADVPGTGDNEIHEHIEVAGTTAYLRAPLLHDDDRGLTAWLSRHNTYATWEAHVYRKFRNEPLGFGLPSFLRLDAFRRKRALRRIWVRLPGRPLLRFVTWYVARRGFLDGWQGFTFCVLMSYYEFTIGAKMCELRTRDAQNVAVGPQDSVEVRDAA
;
A
#
# COMPACT_ATOMS: atom_id res chain seq x y z
N MET A 1 -45.48 21.41 43.74
CA MET A 1 -45.70 20.54 42.57
C MET A 1 -44.68 20.94 41.53
N CYS A 2 -43.51 20.32 41.59
CA CYS A 2 -42.35 20.67 40.76
C CYS A 2 -42.37 19.71 39.56
N MET A 3 -42.61 20.23 38.36
CA MET A 3 -42.56 19.44 37.13
C MET A 3 -41.11 19.29 36.72
N THR A 4 -40.61 18.09 36.80
CA THR A 4 -39.33 17.67 36.20
C THR A 4 -39.57 17.54 34.69
N VAL A 5 -38.92 18.40 33.92
CA VAL A 5 -38.84 18.28 32.45
C VAL A 5 -37.71 17.30 32.15
N ASP A 6 -38.09 16.11 31.64
CA ASP A 6 -37.09 15.16 31.07
C ASP A 6 -36.38 15.81 29.87
N PRO A 7 -35.06 15.76 29.83
CA PRO A 7 -34.35 16.21 28.65
C PRO A 7 -34.57 15.18 27.52
N GLN A 8 -35.30 15.59 26.50
CA GLN A 8 -35.40 14.82 25.26
C GLN A 8 -34.02 14.55 24.70
N PRO A 9 -33.72 13.32 24.23
CA PRO A 9 -32.44 13.03 23.56
C PRO A 9 -32.39 13.90 22.32
N SER A 10 -31.30 14.67 22.22
CA SER A 10 -30.97 15.51 21.06
C SER A 10 -31.06 14.68 19.79
N MET A 11 -31.95 15.11 18.88
CA MET A 11 -31.93 14.65 17.48
C MET A 11 -30.60 15.06 16.86
N LEU A 12 -29.55 14.28 17.06
CA LEU A 12 -28.40 14.27 16.20
C LEU A 12 -28.92 13.79 14.83
N SER A 13 -29.18 14.77 13.96
CA SER A 13 -29.52 14.59 12.56
C SER A 13 -28.74 13.39 12.02
N GLN A 14 -29.42 12.32 11.60
CA GLN A 14 -28.89 11.22 10.84
C GLN A 14 -28.41 11.81 9.49
N ARG A 15 -27.21 12.36 9.46
CA ARG A 15 -26.60 12.80 8.19
C ARG A 15 -26.60 11.59 7.28
N LYS A 16 -27.25 11.72 6.13
CA LYS A 16 -27.27 10.70 5.08
C LYS A 16 -25.82 10.28 4.81
N LYS A 17 -25.55 8.98 4.93
CA LYS A 17 -24.23 8.44 4.60
C LYS A 17 -23.89 8.71 3.13
N LEU A 18 -22.62 8.98 2.85
CA LEU A 18 -22.16 9.21 1.49
C LEU A 18 -22.20 7.90 0.70
N PRO A 19 -22.73 7.88 -0.56
CA PRO A 19 -22.76 6.67 -1.39
C PRO A 19 -21.36 6.30 -1.87
N LEU A 20 -20.56 5.75 -0.96
CA LEU A 20 -19.17 5.36 -1.11
C LEU A 20 -18.95 4.03 -0.40
N THR A 21 -18.23 3.12 -1.06
CA THR A 21 -17.69 1.92 -0.41
C THR A 21 -16.26 2.18 0.00
N VAL A 22 -15.95 1.99 1.28
CA VAL A 22 -14.56 1.98 1.78
C VAL A 22 -14.09 0.53 1.87
N LEU A 23 -12.97 0.23 1.22
CA LEU A 23 -12.36 -1.09 1.17
C LEU A 23 -11.08 -1.10 1.99
N LEU A 24 -11.05 -1.89 3.08
CA LEU A 24 -9.90 -2.02 3.98
C LEU A 24 -9.33 -3.44 3.92
N PRO A 25 -8.19 -3.65 3.25
CA PRO A 25 -7.45 -4.92 3.33
C PRO A 25 -6.68 -5.00 4.65
N VAL A 26 -6.87 -6.06 5.42
CA VAL A 26 -6.29 -6.21 6.77
C VAL A 26 -5.64 -7.58 6.99
N LEU A 27 -4.66 -7.61 7.90
CA LEU A 27 -4.11 -8.81 8.53
C LEU A 27 -3.45 -8.40 9.84
N ASN A 28 -4.03 -8.80 10.98
CA ASN A 28 -3.54 -8.50 12.33
C ASN A 28 -3.33 -6.98 12.55
N GLU A 29 -4.43 -6.24 12.48
CA GLU A 29 -4.46 -4.77 12.55
C GLU A 29 -5.31 -4.25 13.74
N GLU A 30 -5.43 -5.03 14.83
CA GLU A 30 -6.25 -4.66 16.00
C GLU A 30 -5.89 -3.29 16.60
N LEU A 31 -4.62 -2.86 16.46
CA LEU A 31 -4.15 -1.57 16.99
C LEU A 31 -4.55 -0.40 16.09
N ASN A 32 -4.44 -0.55 14.78
CA ASN A 32 -4.65 0.53 13.81
C ASN A 32 -6.11 0.66 13.36
N LEU A 33 -6.79 -0.48 13.17
CA LEU A 33 -8.11 -0.56 12.56
C LEU A 33 -9.19 0.28 13.23
N PRO A 34 -9.28 0.42 14.57
CA PRO A 34 -10.30 1.24 15.22
C PRO A 34 -10.30 2.69 14.75
N ALA A 35 -9.13 3.31 14.64
CA ALA A 35 -8.99 4.69 14.21
C ALA A 35 -9.30 4.87 12.70
N ALA A 36 -8.90 3.92 11.86
CA ALA A 36 -9.26 3.91 10.45
C ALA A 36 -10.77 3.84 10.26
N LEU A 37 -11.46 2.89 10.90
CA LEU A 37 -12.92 2.71 10.83
C LEU A 37 -13.68 3.95 11.33
N ALA A 38 -13.25 4.54 12.45
CA ALA A 38 -13.85 5.77 12.97
C ALA A 38 -13.75 6.93 11.98
N SER A 39 -12.63 7.04 11.25
CA SER A 39 -12.39 8.11 10.27
C SER A 39 -13.29 8.02 9.03
N VAL A 40 -13.89 6.85 8.76
CA VAL A 40 -14.75 6.59 7.58
C VAL A 40 -16.18 6.18 7.93
N ALA A 41 -16.61 6.30 9.18
CA ALA A 41 -17.96 5.92 9.65
C ALA A 41 -19.11 6.63 8.91
N TRP A 42 -18.83 7.69 8.18
CA TRP A 42 -19.75 8.46 7.32
C TRP A 42 -20.00 7.82 5.95
N ALA A 43 -19.21 6.82 5.55
CA ALA A 43 -19.43 6.07 4.31
C ALA A 43 -20.65 5.15 4.43
N GLU A 44 -21.34 4.93 3.31
CA GLU A 44 -22.53 4.06 3.27
C GLU A 44 -22.15 2.60 3.47
N GLN A 45 -21.03 2.17 2.89
CA GLN A 45 -20.53 0.80 3.00
C GLN A 45 -19.07 0.79 3.43
N ILE A 46 -18.75 -0.07 4.38
CA ILE A 46 -17.37 -0.37 4.78
C ILE A 46 -17.17 -1.88 4.66
N ILE A 47 -16.22 -2.30 3.84
CA ILE A 47 -15.83 -3.70 3.65
C ILE A 47 -14.41 -3.88 4.18
N VAL A 48 -14.24 -4.79 5.13
CA VAL A 48 -12.95 -5.22 5.65
C VAL A 48 -12.61 -6.57 5.03
N VAL A 49 -11.55 -6.62 4.24
CA VAL A 49 -11.05 -7.86 3.61
C VAL A 49 -9.93 -8.42 4.47
N ASP A 50 -10.25 -9.47 5.20
CA ASP A 50 -9.40 -10.04 6.24
C ASP A 50 -8.73 -11.34 5.76
N SER A 51 -7.41 -11.42 5.85
CA SER A 51 -6.64 -12.63 5.54
C SER A 51 -6.48 -13.52 6.77
N HIS A 52 -7.59 -13.87 7.42
CA HIS A 52 -7.63 -14.72 8.61
C HIS A 52 -6.79 -14.19 9.77
N SER A 53 -7.04 -12.94 10.16
CA SER A 53 -6.40 -12.35 11.35
C SER A 53 -6.60 -13.22 12.58
N THR A 54 -5.55 -13.37 13.37
CA THR A 54 -5.52 -14.17 14.59
C THR A 54 -5.71 -13.35 15.87
N ASP A 55 -5.75 -12.01 15.72
CA ASP A 55 -6.00 -11.03 16.77
C ASP A 55 -7.48 -10.55 16.78
N ALA A 56 -7.78 -9.47 17.47
CA ALA A 56 -9.14 -8.92 17.55
C ALA A 56 -9.62 -8.19 16.28
N THR A 57 -8.85 -8.13 15.19
CA THR A 57 -9.14 -7.37 13.96
C THR A 57 -10.56 -7.60 13.44
N ALA A 58 -10.95 -8.86 13.21
CA ALA A 58 -12.26 -9.18 12.64
C ALA A 58 -13.43 -8.85 13.59
N ALA A 59 -13.21 -8.99 14.90
CA ALA A 59 -14.20 -8.63 15.92
C ALA A 59 -14.43 -7.10 15.97
N ILE A 60 -13.35 -6.32 15.93
CA ILE A 60 -13.36 -4.85 15.88
C ILE A 60 -14.12 -4.37 14.63
N ALA A 61 -13.83 -4.96 13.46
CA ALA A 61 -14.49 -4.60 12.22
C ALA A 61 -16.01 -4.80 12.31
N ARG A 62 -16.45 -5.97 12.78
CA ARG A 62 -17.90 -6.28 12.94
C ARG A 62 -18.57 -5.36 13.96
N ALA A 63 -17.91 -5.08 15.09
CA ALA A 63 -18.44 -4.17 16.13
C ALA A 63 -18.62 -2.74 15.58
N ALA A 64 -17.79 -2.30 14.65
CA ALA A 64 -17.93 -1.01 13.96
C ALA A 64 -18.97 -1.02 12.83
N GLY A 65 -19.65 -2.15 12.58
CA GLY A 65 -20.66 -2.29 11.53
C GLY A 65 -20.09 -2.50 10.12
N ALA A 66 -18.84 -2.88 9.99
CA ALA A 66 -18.24 -3.21 8.72
C ALA A 66 -18.60 -4.64 8.26
N GLU A 67 -18.74 -4.82 6.96
CA GLU A 67 -18.86 -6.14 6.34
C GLU A 67 -17.48 -6.80 6.29
N VAL A 68 -17.30 -7.95 6.95
CA VAL A 68 -16.03 -8.68 6.97
C VAL A 68 -16.08 -9.79 5.95
N VAL A 69 -15.16 -9.74 4.99
CA VAL A 69 -14.99 -10.76 3.94
C VAL A 69 -13.65 -11.44 4.16
N GLN A 70 -13.65 -12.78 4.21
CA GLN A 70 -12.41 -13.54 4.34
C GLN A 70 -11.74 -13.72 2.99
N PHE A 71 -10.42 -13.57 2.98
CA PHE A 71 -9.59 -13.75 1.80
C PHE A 71 -8.57 -14.86 2.02
N ASP A 72 -8.66 -15.90 1.19
CA ASP A 72 -7.74 -17.03 1.19
C ASP A 72 -6.65 -16.81 0.13
N TYR A 73 -5.40 -16.64 0.58
CA TYR A 73 -4.28 -16.56 -0.32
C TYR A 73 -3.61 -17.93 -0.49
N ALA A 74 -3.76 -18.51 -1.65
CA ALA A 74 -3.19 -19.83 -1.97
C ALA A 74 -1.71 -19.79 -2.40
N GLY A 75 -1.04 -18.63 -2.30
CA GLY A 75 0.35 -18.45 -2.77
C GLY A 75 0.46 -18.24 -4.29
N VAL A 76 -0.65 -18.33 -5.02
CA VAL A 76 -0.74 -18.11 -6.47
C VAL A 76 -2.05 -17.37 -6.76
N GLY A 77 -2.02 -16.44 -7.71
CA GLY A 77 -3.21 -15.70 -8.14
C GLY A 77 -3.27 -14.27 -7.61
N PRO A 78 -4.45 -13.64 -7.70
CA PRO A 78 -4.58 -12.24 -7.33
C PRO A 78 -4.32 -12.04 -5.84
N LYS A 79 -3.53 -11.03 -5.51
CA LYS A 79 -3.32 -10.59 -4.15
C LYS A 79 -4.57 -9.89 -3.59
N LYS A 80 -4.57 -9.58 -2.31
CA LYS A 80 -5.76 -9.17 -1.54
C LYS A 80 -6.53 -8.00 -2.17
N LYS A 81 -5.86 -6.89 -2.54
CA LYS A 81 -6.56 -5.73 -3.13
C LYS A 81 -7.11 -6.05 -4.51
N ALA A 82 -6.33 -6.75 -5.35
CA ALA A 82 -6.77 -7.18 -6.67
C ALA A 82 -7.99 -8.10 -6.59
N TRP A 83 -7.94 -9.08 -5.69
CA TRP A 83 -9.06 -9.99 -5.43
C TRP A 83 -10.28 -9.25 -4.91
N ALA A 84 -10.09 -8.33 -3.95
CA ALA A 84 -11.16 -7.57 -3.33
C ALA A 84 -11.89 -6.67 -4.33
N LEU A 85 -11.19 -5.99 -5.22
CA LEU A 85 -11.80 -5.18 -6.26
C LEU A 85 -12.66 -6.00 -7.23
N ALA A 86 -12.33 -7.27 -7.44
CA ALA A 86 -13.07 -8.15 -8.37
C ALA A 86 -14.21 -8.94 -7.70
N ASN A 87 -14.10 -9.27 -6.41
CA ASN A 87 -14.96 -10.25 -5.75
C ASN A 87 -15.71 -9.74 -4.51
N ALA A 88 -15.28 -8.65 -3.88
CA ALA A 88 -15.98 -8.11 -2.72
C ALA A 88 -17.36 -7.56 -3.12
N PRO A 89 -18.37 -7.62 -2.22
CA PRO A 89 -19.76 -7.20 -2.50
C PRO A 89 -19.90 -5.68 -2.53
N ILE A 90 -19.14 -4.99 -3.40
CA ILE A 90 -19.14 -3.54 -3.56
C ILE A 90 -20.46 -3.08 -4.16
N ARG A 91 -21.19 -2.21 -3.44
CA ARG A 91 -22.51 -1.71 -3.87
C ARG A 91 -22.48 -0.33 -4.51
N ASN A 92 -21.52 0.49 -4.11
CA ASN A 92 -21.44 1.87 -4.57
C ASN A 92 -20.57 2.00 -5.83
N GLU A 93 -20.87 3.01 -6.63
CA GLU A 93 -20.06 3.35 -7.79
C GLU A 93 -18.65 3.81 -7.41
N TRP A 94 -18.53 4.56 -6.30
CA TRP A 94 -17.27 5.07 -5.80
C TRP A 94 -16.68 4.14 -4.74
N VAL A 95 -15.37 3.92 -4.87
CA VAL A 95 -14.58 3.13 -3.91
C VAL A 95 -13.43 3.97 -3.42
N LEU A 96 -13.24 3.97 -2.10
CA LEU A 96 -12.04 4.46 -1.42
C LEU A 96 -11.27 3.24 -0.87
N VAL A 97 -10.06 3.00 -1.34
CA VAL A 97 -9.17 1.99 -0.75
C VAL A 97 -8.37 2.66 0.35
N LEU A 98 -8.46 2.12 1.56
CA LEU A 98 -7.83 2.64 2.76
C LEU A 98 -7.02 1.52 3.44
N ASP A 99 -5.75 1.74 3.75
CA ASP A 99 -4.98 0.81 4.56
C ASP A 99 -5.36 0.99 6.05
N ALA A 100 -5.21 -0.03 6.89
CA ALA A 100 -5.67 0.00 8.28
C ALA A 100 -4.94 1.05 9.14
N ASP A 101 -3.73 1.43 8.73
CA ASP A 101 -2.91 2.49 9.35
C ASP A 101 -3.11 3.87 8.70
N GLU A 102 -4.20 4.03 7.92
CA GLU A 102 -4.55 5.30 7.28
C GLU A 102 -5.86 5.88 7.88
N ARG A 103 -5.95 7.21 7.94
CA ARG A 103 -7.10 7.94 8.52
C ARG A 103 -7.50 9.09 7.61
N VAL A 104 -8.81 9.16 7.31
CA VAL A 104 -9.39 10.26 6.54
C VAL A 104 -9.61 11.46 7.47
N THR A 105 -8.98 12.61 7.16
CA THR A 105 -9.19 13.85 7.90
C THR A 105 -10.54 14.49 7.58
N GLY A 106 -11.02 15.37 8.44
CA GLY A 106 -12.27 16.13 8.17
C GLY A 106 -12.19 16.96 6.89
N ALA A 107 -11.01 17.54 6.59
CA ALA A 107 -10.77 18.27 5.34
C ALA A 107 -10.82 17.35 4.11
N LEU A 108 -10.17 16.16 4.20
CA LEU A 108 -10.20 15.19 3.11
C LEU A 108 -11.62 14.64 2.89
N ARG A 109 -12.36 14.39 3.97
CA ARG A 109 -13.76 13.98 3.88
C ARG A 109 -14.60 14.99 3.09
N ALA A 110 -14.52 16.27 3.43
CA ALA A 110 -15.27 17.33 2.75
C ALA A 110 -14.92 17.37 1.25
N GLU A 111 -13.63 17.27 0.91
CA GLU A 111 -13.18 17.25 -0.47
C GLU A 111 -13.66 16.00 -1.23
N ILE A 112 -13.71 14.83 -0.57
CA ILE A 112 -14.28 13.60 -1.15
C ILE A 112 -15.78 13.77 -1.42
N GLU A 113 -16.53 14.36 -0.47
CA GLU A 113 -17.95 14.65 -0.65
C GLU A 113 -18.18 15.56 -1.88
N ASP A 114 -17.39 16.62 -2.02
CA ASP A 114 -17.50 17.57 -3.14
C ASP A 114 -17.20 16.91 -4.49
N VAL A 115 -16.13 16.12 -4.60
CA VAL A 115 -15.74 15.52 -5.89
C VAL A 115 -16.66 14.36 -6.31
N ILE A 116 -17.24 13.62 -5.37
CA ILE A 116 -18.24 12.59 -5.68
C ILE A 116 -19.52 13.25 -6.22
N VAL A 117 -19.94 14.38 -5.65
CA VAL A 117 -21.10 15.13 -6.13
C VAL A 117 -20.83 15.75 -7.50
N ALA A 118 -19.64 16.31 -7.71
CA ALA A 118 -19.26 16.90 -9.00
C ALA A 118 -19.17 15.86 -10.13
N GLY A 119 -18.63 14.66 -9.83
CA GLY A 119 -18.59 13.54 -10.75
C GLY A 119 -17.80 13.77 -12.04
N ASP A 120 -16.89 14.76 -12.06
CA ASP A 120 -16.18 15.25 -13.23
C ASP A 120 -14.92 14.45 -13.59
N ARG A 121 -14.50 13.54 -12.71
CA ARG A 121 -13.35 12.66 -12.89
C ARG A 121 -13.71 11.23 -12.52
N ASP A 122 -12.85 10.30 -12.93
CA ASP A 122 -13.04 8.87 -12.71
C ASP A 122 -12.16 8.32 -11.59
N GLY A 123 -11.17 9.11 -11.15
CA GLY A 123 -10.32 8.76 -10.03
C GLY A 123 -9.49 9.92 -9.50
N TYR A 124 -9.09 9.80 -8.24
CA TYR A 124 -8.35 10.84 -7.52
C TYR A 124 -7.16 10.26 -6.79
N TYR A 125 -6.00 10.90 -7.01
CA TYR A 125 -4.80 10.69 -6.22
C TYR A 125 -4.90 11.45 -4.92
N ILE A 126 -4.54 10.79 -3.82
CA ILE A 126 -4.50 11.38 -2.48
C ILE A 126 -3.06 11.32 -1.99
N ASP A 127 -2.54 12.45 -1.48
CA ASP A 127 -1.23 12.51 -0.86
C ASP A 127 -1.27 11.83 0.51
N ARG A 128 -0.31 10.95 0.81
CA ARG A 128 -0.19 10.29 2.11
C ARG A 128 0.79 11.05 2.99
N GLU A 129 0.27 11.64 4.04
CA GLU A 129 1.07 12.29 5.09
C GLU A 129 1.55 11.25 6.09
N PHE A 130 2.80 10.86 5.96
CA PHE A 130 3.40 9.83 6.79
C PHE A 130 3.84 10.40 8.15
N ILE A 131 3.26 9.83 9.22
CA ILE A 131 3.64 10.13 10.59
C ILE A 131 4.68 9.09 11.03
N PHE A 132 5.85 9.56 11.41
CA PHE A 132 6.93 8.69 11.86
C PHE A 132 7.43 9.17 13.23
N MET A 133 7.34 8.29 14.24
CA MET A 133 7.70 8.62 15.62
C MET A 133 7.01 9.91 16.10
N GLY A 134 5.70 10.04 15.83
CA GLY A 134 4.86 11.17 16.22
C GLY A 134 5.07 12.46 15.41
N ARG A 135 5.81 12.42 14.30
CA ARG A 135 6.07 13.60 13.46
C ARG A 135 5.74 13.36 12.01
N SER A 136 5.02 14.31 11.39
CA SER A 136 4.81 14.34 9.94
C SER A 136 6.13 14.59 9.21
N LEU A 137 6.48 13.69 8.28
CA LEU A 137 7.71 13.79 7.49
C LEU A 137 7.46 14.53 6.18
N ARG A 138 7.93 15.77 6.11
CA ARG A 138 7.87 16.62 4.91
C ARG A 138 8.70 16.04 3.76
N CYS A 139 9.86 15.45 4.07
CA CYS A 139 10.73 14.84 3.06
C CYS A 139 10.08 13.67 2.32
N PHE A 140 9.06 13.04 2.90
CA PHE A 140 8.31 11.95 2.28
C PHE A 140 7.15 12.42 1.40
N ARG A 141 6.78 13.69 1.46
CA ARG A 141 5.70 14.30 0.67
C ARG A 141 6.21 14.98 -0.61
N PRO A 142 5.41 15.00 -1.69
CA PRO A 142 4.16 14.28 -1.82
C PRO A 142 4.36 12.78 -2.06
N ASN A 143 3.46 11.96 -1.52
CA ASN A 143 3.38 10.53 -1.76
C ASN A 143 2.00 10.17 -2.33
N TRP A 144 1.82 10.48 -3.61
CA TRP A 144 0.56 10.32 -4.32
C TRP A 144 0.21 8.86 -4.58
N ASN A 145 -0.98 8.46 -4.15
CA ASN A 145 -1.57 7.15 -4.44
C ASN A 145 -2.99 7.33 -4.94
N LEU A 146 -3.38 6.57 -5.96
CA LEU A 146 -4.74 6.54 -6.44
C LEU A 146 -5.58 5.75 -5.42
N ARG A 147 -6.47 6.44 -4.69
CA ARG A 147 -7.21 5.88 -3.58
C ARG A 147 -8.72 5.96 -3.75
N LEU A 148 -9.24 6.99 -4.40
CA LEU A 148 -10.67 7.21 -4.66
C LEU A 148 -10.92 7.06 -6.17
N PHE A 149 -11.88 6.22 -6.56
CA PHE A 149 -12.15 5.95 -7.98
C PHE A 149 -13.51 5.32 -8.21
N ARG A 150 -13.99 5.40 -9.47
CA ARG A 150 -15.16 4.63 -9.93
C ARG A 150 -14.78 3.17 -10.07
N HIS A 151 -15.46 2.29 -9.31
CA HIS A 151 -15.14 0.87 -9.22
C HIS A 151 -15.01 0.18 -10.58
N ARG A 152 -15.96 0.40 -11.48
CA ARG A 152 -16.03 -0.28 -12.78
C ARG A 152 -14.89 0.09 -13.74
N LEU A 153 -14.19 1.18 -13.48
CA LEU A 153 -13.08 1.67 -14.31
C LEU A 153 -11.71 1.33 -13.72
N ALA A 154 -11.69 0.74 -12.53
CA ALA A 154 -10.45 0.47 -11.79
C ALA A 154 -10.04 -0.99 -11.90
N ARG A 155 -8.73 -1.20 -11.94
CA ARG A 155 -8.08 -2.50 -11.83
C ARG A 155 -6.74 -2.38 -11.12
N MET A 156 -6.24 -3.48 -10.58
CA MET A 156 -4.85 -3.53 -10.13
C MET A 156 -3.91 -3.75 -11.32
N GLU A 157 -2.76 -3.08 -11.29
CA GLU A 157 -1.65 -3.33 -12.22
C GLU A 157 -1.19 -4.78 -12.06
N ASP A 158 -1.06 -5.51 -13.17
CA ASP A 158 -0.44 -6.83 -13.19
C ASP A 158 1.04 -6.70 -13.57
N LEU A 159 1.92 -6.91 -12.62
CA LEU A 159 3.37 -6.91 -12.84
C LEU A 159 3.88 -8.21 -13.50
N GLN A 160 3.01 -9.20 -13.69
CA GLN A 160 3.36 -10.52 -14.24
C GLN A 160 4.59 -11.13 -13.51
N MET A 161 4.61 -10.99 -12.21
CA MET A 161 5.64 -11.58 -11.36
C MET A 161 5.11 -12.87 -10.74
N ALA A 162 5.95 -13.90 -10.77
CA ALA A 162 5.71 -15.09 -9.97
C ALA A 162 5.70 -14.70 -8.47
N ASP A 163 4.88 -15.38 -7.70
CA ASP A 163 4.84 -15.18 -6.26
C ASP A 163 6.21 -15.48 -5.65
N VAL A 164 6.60 -14.63 -4.70
CA VAL A 164 7.85 -14.76 -3.97
C VAL A 164 7.53 -15.34 -2.60
N PRO A 165 8.01 -16.53 -2.26
CA PRO A 165 7.74 -17.14 -0.96
C PRO A 165 8.10 -16.21 0.21
N GLY A 166 7.22 -16.16 1.22
CA GLY A 166 7.42 -15.37 2.43
C GLY A 166 7.12 -13.87 2.30
N THR A 167 6.58 -13.41 1.15
CA THR A 167 6.20 -12.00 0.98
C THR A 167 4.70 -11.74 1.23
N GLY A 168 3.91 -12.81 1.44
CA GLY A 168 2.49 -12.70 1.76
C GLY A 168 1.62 -12.22 0.59
N ASP A 169 0.41 -11.82 0.94
CA ASP A 169 -0.67 -11.43 0.04
C ASP A 169 -0.75 -9.91 -0.23
N ASN A 170 0.23 -9.13 0.23
CA ASN A 170 0.24 -7.68 0.07
C ASN A 170 0.78 -7.26 -1.30
N GLU A 171 0.06 -6.34 -1.95
CA GLU A 171 0.58 -5.61 -3.10
C GLU A 171 1.59 -4.55 -2.63
N ILE A 172 2.86 -4.75 -3.00
CA ILE A 172 3.94 -3.85 -2.57
C ILE A 172 4.20 -2.77 -3.62
N HIS A 173 4.02 -3.12 -4.90
CA HIS A 173 4.35 -2.25 -6.03
C HIS A 173 3.30 -2.23 -7.14
N GLU A 174 2.27 -3.04 -7.01
CA GLU A 174 1.12 -2.96 -7.87
C GLU A 174 0.30 -1.72 -7.52
N HIS A 175 -0.06 -0.96 -8.53
CA HIS A 175 -0.84 0.26 -8.38
C HIS A 175 -2.24 0.06 -8.95
N ILE A 176 -3.20 0.81 -8.39
CA ILE A 176 -4.53 0.89 -8.99
C ILE A 176 -4.41 1.74 -10.26
N GLU A 177 -4.94 1.24 -11.36
CA GLU A 177 -5.10 1.93 -12.62
C GLU A 177 -6.58 2.23 -12.86
N VAL A 178 -6.89 3.39 -13.41
CA VAL A 178 -8.25 3.79 -13.79
C VAL A 178 -8.30 4.06 -15.29
N ALA A 179 -9.24 3.40 -15.98
CA ALA A 179 -9.52 3.63 -17.38
C ALA A 179 -10.41 4.89 -17.53
N GLY A 180 -9.80 6.08 -17.34
CA GLY A 180 -10.52 7.33 -17.36
C GLY A 180 -9.66 8.53 -16.96
N THR A 181 -10.34 9.62 -16.61
CA THR A 181 -9.70 10.88 -16.21
C THR A 181 -9.41 10.88 -14.72
N THR A 182 -8.22 11.36 -14.34
CA THR A 182 -7.82 11.42 -12.93
C THR A 182 -7.41 12.84 -12.52
N ALA A 183 -7.52 13.13 -11.22
CA ALA A 183 -7.08 14.39 -10.63
C ALA A 183 -6.42 14.15 -9.26
N TYR A 184 -6.06 15.23 -8.57
CA TYR A 184 -5.39 15.20 -7.27
C TYR A 184 -6.24 15.93 -6.24
N LEU A 185 -6.48 15.31 -5.08
CA LEU A 185 -7.06 15.98 -3.92
C LEU A 185 -5.97 16.78 -3.18
N ARG A 186 -6.37 17.84 -2.48
CA ARG A 186 -5.46 18.75 -1.78
C ARG A 186 -5.20 18.29 -0.35
N ALA A 187 -6.26 17.82 0.31
CA ALA A 187 -6.17 17.34 1.68
C ALA A 187 -5.51 15.97 1.73
N PRO A 188 -4.55 15.75 2.65
CA PRO A 188 -3.84 14.49 2.74
C PRO A 188 -4.65 13.45 3.52
N LEU A 189 -4.30 12.19 3.24
CA LEU A 189 -4.61 11.03 4.06
C LEU A 189 -3.52 10.88 5.11
N LEU A 190 -3.84 10.79 6.39
CA LEU A 190 -2.86 10.52 7.44
C LEU A 190 -2.49 9.04 7.42
N HIS A 191 -1.18 8.76 7.46
CA HIS A 191 -0.65 7.40 7.57
C HIS A 191 0.19 7.32 8.84
N ASP A 192 -0.37 6.68 9.87
CA ASP A 192 0.20 6.60 11.21
C ASP A 192 0.08 5.16 11.73
N ASP A 193 1.19 4.45 11.81
CA ASP A 193 1.24 3.05 12.21
C ASP A 193 1.62 2.92 13.68
N ASP A 194 0.64 2.57 14.49
CA ASP A 194 0.78 2.44 15.94
C ASP A 194 1.57 1.18 16.39
N ARG A 195 1.95 0.28 15.47
CA ARG A 195 2.71 -0.96 15.79
C ARG A 195 4.19 -0.70 16.11
N GLY A 196 4.68 0.49 15.85
CA GLY A 196 6.02 0.93 16.23
C GLY A 196 7.15 0.43 15.32
N LEU A 197 8.40 0.77 15.72
CA LEU A 197 9.58 0.57 14.89
C LEU A 197 9.92 -0.90 14.62
N THR A 198 9.69 -1.80 15.59
CA THR A 198 9.95 -3.24 15.41
C THR A 198 9.10 -3.82 14.29
N ALA A 199 7.80 -3.52 14.27
CA ALA A 199 6.90 -3.96 13.21
C ALA A 199 7.27 -3.32 11.86
N TRP A 200 7.65 -2.04 11.87
CA TRP A 200 8.13 -1.35 10.67
C TRP A 200 9.35 -2.03 10.06
N LEU A 201 10.38 -2.34 10.86
CA LEU A 201 11.60 -3.03 10.42
C LEU A 201 11.30 -4.44 9.87
N SER A 202 10.45 -5.21 10.57
CA SER A 202 10.05 -6.55 10.13
C SER A 202 9.37 -6.52 8.76
N ARG A 203 8.41 -5.62 8.56
CA ARG A 203 7.75 -5.44 7.27
C ARG A 203 8.72 -5.02 6.16
N HIS A 204 9.60 -4.07 6.44
CA HIS A 204 10.58 -3.63 5.45
C HIS A 204 11.58 -4.72 5.10
N ASN A 205 11.91 -5.63 6.04
CA ASN A 205 12.68 -6.82 5.72
C ASN A 205 11.95 -7.75 4.73
N THR A 206 10.65 -7.97 4.92
CA THR A 206 9.79 -8.73 3.98
C THR A 206 9.70 -8.03 2.62
N TYR A 207 9.46 -6.72 2.63
CA TYR A 207 9.42 -5.91 1.40
C TYR A 207 10.74 -5.93 0.66
N ALA A 208 11.89 -5.92 1.37
CA ALA A 208 13.21 -6.02 0.74
C ALA A 208 13.40 -7.36 0.01
N THR A 209 12.79 -8.45 0.48
CA THR A 209 12.81 -9.74 -0.22
C THR A 209 12.07 -9.64 -1.56
N TRP A 210 10.85 -9.11 -1.55
CA TRP A 210 10.09 -8.87 -2.79
C TRP A 210 10.82 -7.93 -3.76
N GLU A 211 11.29 -6.79 -3.24
CA GLU A 211 12.03 -5.80 -4.05
C GLU A 211 13.29 -6.39 -4.69
N ALA A 212 13.99 -7.28 -4.00
CA ALA A 212 15.17 -7.92 -4.56
C ALA A 212 14.85 -8.73 -5.82
N HIS A 213 13.69 -9.43 -5.84
CA HIS A 213 13.22 -10.14 -7.03
C HIS A 213 12.79 -9.18 -8.15
N VAL A 214 12.05 -8.12 -7.82
CA VAL A 214 11.64 -7.08 -8.77
C VAL A 214 12.87 -6.39 -9.37
N TYR A 215 13.85 -6.03 -8.55
CA TYR A 215 15.09 -5.39 -9.00
C TYR A 215 15.91 -6.31 -9.89
N ARG A 216 15.96 -7.61 -9.58
CA ARG A 216 16.61 -8.60 -10.42
C ARG A 216 15.93 -8.67 -11.81
N LYS A 217 14.60 -8.73 -11.87
CA LYS A 217 13.84 -8.69 -13.12
C LYS A 217 14.16 -7.43 -13.92
N PHE A 218 14.05 -6.25 -13.33
CA PHE A 218 14.32 -4.98 -14.02
C PHE A 218 15.77 -4.81 -14.45
N ARG A 219 16.73 -5.40 -13.73
CA ARG A 219 18.14 -5.36 -14.10
C ARG A 219 18.45 -6.22 -15.33
N ASN A 220 17.75 -7.33 -15.47
CA ASN A 220 17.93 -8.27 -16.58
C ASN A 220 17.16 -7.84 -17.84
N GLU A 221 16.11 -7.02 -17.71
CA GLU A 221 15.39 -6.47 -18.84
C GLU A 221 16.19 -5.33 -19.50
N PRO A 222 16.14 -5.19 -20.85
CA PRO A 222 16.73 -4.02 -21.50
C PRO A 222 16.03 -2.75 -21.04
N LEU A 223 16.73 -1.61 -21.08
CA LEU A 223 16.12 -0.32 -20.72
C LEU A 223 14.90 0.00 -21.61
N GLY A 224 14.95 -0.43 -22.88
CA GLY A 224 13.82 -0.34 -23.81
C GLY A 224 13.47 1.09 -24.28
N PHE A 225 14.32 2.07 -23.94
CA PHE A 225 14.14 3.48 -24.35
C PHE A 225 15.49 4.20 -24.47
N GLY A 226 15.55 5.14 -25.43
CA GLY A 226 16.63 6.12 -25.54
C GLY A 226 16.24 7.46 -24.94
N LEU A 227 17.18 8.39 -24.79
CA LEU A 227 16.93 9.72 -24.22
C LEU A 227 15.79 10.49 -24.91
N PRO A 228 15.65 10.52 -26.26
CA PRO A 228 14.55 11.21 -26.91
C PRO A 228 13.18 10.59 -26.62
N SER A 229 13.10 9.26 -26.51
CA SER A 229 11.85 8.56 -26.21
C SER A 229 11.45 8.72 -24.74
N PHE A 230 12.41 8.80 -23.82
CA PHE A 230 12.15 9.06 -22.40
C PHE A 230 11.41 10.37 -22.17
N LEU A 231 11.76 11.44 -22.87
CA LEU A 231 11.10 12.75 -22.73
C LEU A 231 9.64 12.75 -23.19
N ARG A 232 9.25 11.81 -24.06
CA ARG A 232 7.89 11.65 -24.57
C ARG A 232 7.03 10.70 -23.74
N LEU A 233 7.60 10.05 -22.72
CA LEU A 233 6.84 9.16 -21.84
C LEU A 233 5.86 9.96 -20.98
N ASP A 234 4.66 9.40 -20.76
CA ASP A 234 3.76 9.86 -19.70
C ASP A 234 4.37 9.71 -18.31
N ALA A 235 3.76 10.31 -17.30
CA ALA A 235 4.30 10.33 -15.94
C ALA A 235 4.50 8.92 -15.37
N PHE A 236 3.60 7.98 -15.66
CA PHE A 236 3.65 6.61 -15.18
C PHE A 236 4.83 5.84 -15.82
N ARG A 237 4.91 5.86 -17.15
CA ARG A 237 6.00 5.21 -17.90
C ARG A 237 7.36 5.83 -17.54
N ARG A 238 7.41 7.14 -17.29
CA ARG A 238 8.62 7.83 -16.83
C ARG A 238 9.07 7.34 -15.45
N LYS A 239 8.13 7.19 -14.49
CA LYS A 239 8.41 6.62 -13.16
C LYS A 239 9.00 5.21 -13.27
N ARG A 240 8.42 4.36 -14.13
CA ARG A 240 8.89 3.00 -14.38
C ARG A 240 10.28 2.95 -15.05
N ALA A 241 10.52 3.86 -16.00
CA ALA A 241 11.83 4.01 -16.65
C ALA A 241 12.90 4.47 -15.64
N LEU A 242 12.60 5.46 -14.80
CA LEU A 242 13.50 5.92 -13.73
C LEU A 242 13.83 4.79 -12.75
N ARG A 243 12.86 3.93 -12.41
CA ARG A 243 13.10 2.78 -11.55
C ARG A 243 14.07 1.78 -12.20
N ARG A 244 13.97 1.52 -13.50
CA ARG A 244 14.92 0.67 -14.25
C ARG A 244 16.33 1.24 -14.26
N ILE A 245 16.48 2.57 -14.34
CA ILE A 245 17.78 3.24 -14.19
C ILE A 245 18.29 3.09 -12.76
N TRP A 246 17.45 3.40 -11.76
CA TRP A 246 17.78 3.34 -10.34
C TRP A 246 18.42 2.00 -9.94
N VAL A 247 17.83 0.89 -10.40
CA VAL A 247 18.27 -0.48 -10.05
C VAL A 247 19.71 -0.76 -10.49
N ARG A 248 20.21 -0.02 -11.49
CA ARG A 248 21.55 -0.19 -12.09
C ARG A 248 22.62 0.71 -11.47
N LEU A 249 22.19 1.71 -10.70
CA LEU A 249 23.13 2.66 -10.10
C LEU A 249 23.96 1.99 -8.99
N PRO A 250 25.27 2.27 -8.92
CA PRO A 250 26.10 1.89 -7.78
C PRO A 250 25.79 2.81 -6.58
N GLY A 251 26.09 2.35 -5.38
CA GLY A 251 25.97 3.19 -4.17
C GLY A 251 24.56 3.66 -3.84
N ARG A 252 23.54 2.94 -4.28
CA ARG A 252 22.10 3.27 -4.05
C ARG A 252 21.75 3.62 -2.61
N PRO A 253 22.26 2.94 -1.56
CA PRO A 253 21.98 3.32 -0.19
C PRO A 253 22.40 4.77 0.12
N LEU A 254 23.60 5.15 -0.29
CA LEU A 254 24.08 6.53 -0.11
C LEU A 254 23.28 7.53 -0.94
N LEU A 255 23.00 7.19 -2.20
CA LEU A 255 22.16 8.03 -3.07
C LEU A 255 20.75 8.21 -2.48
N ARG A 256 20.18 7.16 -1.89
CA ARG A 256 18.88 7.23 -1.21
C ARG A 256 18.93 8.20 -0.03
N PHE A 257 19.95 8.08 0.82
CA PHE A 257 20.16 8.97 1.94
C PHE A 257 20.30 10.43 1.49
N VAL A 258 21.22 10.71 0.58
CA VAL A 258 21.48 12.07 0.06
C VAL A 258 20.22 12.67 -0.57
N THR A 259 19.50 11.88 -1.38
CA THR A 259 18.28 12.34 -2.02
C THR A 259 17.22 12.74 -1.00
N TRP A 260 17.01 11.96 0.04
CA TRP A 260 15.93 12.22 1.00
C TRP A 260 16.35 13.20 2.07
N TYR A 261 17.56 13.07 2.62
CA TYR A 261 18.02 13.93 3.69
C TYR A 261 18.40 15.34 3.20
N VAL A 262 19.10 15.41 2.06
CA VAL A 262 19.57 16.70 1.51
C VAL A 262 18.58 17.25 0.48
N ALA A 263 18.36 16.56 -0.66
CA ALA A 263 17.60 17.13 -1.75
C ALA A 263 16.10 17.32 -1.41
N ARG A 264 15.50 16.38 -0.64
CA ARG A 264 14.13 16.50 -0.14
C ARG A 264 14.04 17.15 1.25
N ARG A 265 15.15 17.69 1.74
CA ARG A 265 15.25 18.47 2.99
C ARG A 265 14.83 17.70 4.25
N GLY A 266 15.10 16.39 4.32
CA GLY A 266 14.80 15.56 5.49
C GLY A 266 15.44 16.06 6.78
N PHE A 267 16.52 16.85 6.69
CA PHE A 267 17.14 17.52 7.82
C PHE A 267 16.21 18.53 8.53
N LEU A 268 15.17 19.04 7.84
CA LEU A 268 14.16 19.92 8.44
C LEU A 268 13.12 19.14 9.26
N ASP A 269 13.04 17.84 9.11
CA ASP A 269 12.15 16.97 9.87
C ASP A 269 12.77 16.51 11.20
N GLY A 270 13.92 17.11 11.60
CA GLY A 270 14.60 16.87 12.87
C GLY A 270 15.17 15.45 12.97
N TRP A 271 15.27 14.94 14.21
CA TRP A 271 15.79 13.59 14.46
C TRP A 271 14.97 12.50 13.78
N GLN A 272 13.66 12.65 13.73
CA GLN A 272 12.77 11.69 13.05
C GLN A 272 13.08 11.62 11.56
N GLY A 273 13.30 12.76 10.91
CA GLY A 273 13.70 12.82 9.49
C GLY A 273 15.07 12.19 9.24
N PHE A 274 16.05 12.44 10.12
CA PHE A 274 17.35 11.78 10.03
C PHE A 274 17.22 10.26 10.15
N THR A 275 16.55 9.80 11.23
CA THR A 275 16.34 8.37 11.50
C THR A 275 15.64 7.70 10.32
N PHE A 276 14.56 8.29 9.79
CA PHE A 276 13.85 7.77 8.64
C PHE A 276 14.75 7.65 7.40
N CYS A 277 15.54 8.69 7.09
CA CYS A 277 16.44 8.66 5.94
C CYS A 277 17.54 7.57 6.08
N VAL A 278 18.05 7.36 7.29
CA VAL A 278 18.99 6.26 7.59
C VAL A 278 18.33 4.91 7.38
N LEU A 279 17.13 4.71 7.92
CA LEU A 279 16.38 3.46 7.79
C LEU A 279 16.02 3.15 6.33
N MET A 280 15.66 4.15 5.53
CA MET A 280 15.40 3.98 4.11
C MET A 280 16.68 3.68 3.30
N SER A 281 17.83 4.21 3.74
CA SER A 281 19.14 3.85 3.19
C SER A 281 19.50 2.41 3.55
N TYR A 282 19.26 1.99 4.77
CA TYR A 282 19.42 0.61 5.24
C TYR A 282 18.50 -0.36 4.47
N TYR A 283 17.26 0.03 4.24
CA TYR A 283 16.33 -0.75 3.42
C TYR A 283 16.88 -0.97 2.00
N GLU A 284 17.40 0.07 1.35
CA GLU A 284 18.02 -0.03 0.02
C GLU A 284 19.28 -0.93 0.03
N PHE A 285 20.09 -0.88 1.11
CA PHE A 285 21.21 -1.77 1.33
C PHE A 285 20.76 -3.23 1.45
N THR A 286 19.70 -3.48 2.23
CA THR A 286 19.13 -4.82 2.44
C THR A 286 18.63 -5.42 1.13
N ILE A 287 17.97 -4.64 0.27
CA ILE A 287 17.58 -5.08 -1.08
C ILE A 287 18.82 -5.53 -1.87
N GLY A 288 19.88 -4.73 -1.84
CA GLY A 288 21.15 -5.05 -2.53
C GLY A 288 21.78 -6.35 -2.03
N ALA A 289 21.83 -6.53 -0.71
CA ALA A 289 22.34 -7.75 -0.08
C ALA A 289 21.55 -9.00 -0.48
N LYS A 290 20.22 -8.93 -0.43
CA LYS A 290 19.33 -10.02 -0.87
C LYS A 290 19.44 -10.32 -2.37
N MET A 291 19.68 -9.32 -3.21
CA MET A 291 20.00 -9.55 -4.64
C MET A 291 21.30 -10.33 -4.82
N CYS A 292 22.32 -10.06 -4.00
CA CYS A 292 23.58 -10.82 -4.05
C CYS A 292 23.37 -12.26 -3.57
N GLU A 293 22.63 -12.46 -2.48
CA GLU A 293 22.26 -13.79 -1.97
C GLU A 293 21.56 -14.63 -3.05
N LEU A 294 20.56 -14.06 -3.72
CA LEU A 294 19.84 -14.75 -4.80
C LEU A 294 20.78 -15.20 -5.94
N ARG A 295 21.75 -14.38 -6.30
CA ARG A 295 22.74 -14.75 -7.34
C ARG A 295 23.63 -15.90 -6.89
N THR A 296 24.08 -15.88 -5.63
CA THR A 296 24.92 -16.95 -5.08
C THR A 296 24.17 -18.27 -5.06
N ARG A 297 22.90 -18.27 -4.66
CA ARG A 297 22.03 -19.46 -4.69
C ARG A 297 21.82 -20.00 -6.09
N ASP A 298 21.55 -19.12 -7.07
CA ASP A 298 21.39 -19.53 -8.48
C ASP A 298 22.68 -20.19 -8.99
N ALA A 299 23.84 -19.62 -8.70
CA ALA A 299 25.14 -20.19 -9.10
C ALA A 299 25.40 -21.56 -8.45
N GLN A 300 25.05 -21.75 -7.19
CA GLN A 300 25.16 -23.02 -6.48
C GLN A 300 24.23 -24.08 -7.08
N ASN A 301 22.97 -23.73 -7.38
CA ASN A 301 22.02 -24.66 -7.98
C ASN A 301 22.44 -25.10 -9.38
N VAL A 302 23.09 -24.23 -10.16
CA VAL A 302 23.67 -24.58 -11.48
C VAL A 302 24.86 -25.51 -11.32
N ALA A 303 25.67 -25.31 -10.27
CA ALA A 303 26.88 -26.13 -10.03
C ALA A 303 26.54 -27.55 -9.53
N VAL A 304 25.38 -27.74 -8.86
CA VAL A 304 24.99 -29.06 -8.31
C VAL A 304 24.32 -29.96 -9.36
N GLY A 305 23.89 -29.43 -10.54
CA GLY A 305 23.20 -30.20 -11.58
C GLY A 305 21.87 -30.85 -11.11
N PRO A 306 21.05 -31.36 -12.00
CA PRO A 306 19.92 -32.20 -11.58
C PRO A 306 20.51 -33.46 -10.94
N GLN A 307 20.28 -33.65 -9.63
CA GLN A 307 20.60 -34.91 -8.97
C GLN A 307 19.82 -36.00 -9.68
N ASP A 308 20.54 -36.93 -10.30
CA ASP A 308 19.98 -38.18 -10.82
C ASP A 308 19.16 -38.80 -9.68
N SER A 309 17.88 -38.92 -9.92
CA SER A 309 16.98 -39.72 -9.09
C SER A 309 17.53 -41.14 -9.11
N VAL A 310 18.28 -41.50 -8.05
CA VAL A 310 18.70 -42.88 -7.81
C VAL A 310 17.41 -43.67 -7.63
N GLU A 311 17.03 -44.38 -8.67
CA GLU A 311 16.06 -45.49 -8.59
C GLU A 311 16.57 -46.46 -7.53
N VAL A 312 15.93 -46.43 -6.35
CA VAL A 312 16.01 -47.58 -5.44
C VAL A 312 15.23 -48.70 -6.13
N ARG A 313 15.95 -49.54 -6.89
CA ARG A 313 15.46 -50.84 -7.31
C ARG A 313 15.32 -51.67 -6.03
N ASP A 314 14.11 -51.96 -5.68
CA ASP A 314 13.78 -53.07 -4.76
C ASP A 314 14.43 -54.34 -5.32
N ALA A 315 15.31 -54.92 -4.52
CA ALA A 315 15.84 -56.27 -4.72
C ALA A 315 15.40 -57.14 -3.56
N ALA A 316 14.52 -58.06 -3.90
CA ALA A 316 14.15 -59.33 -3.22
C ALA A 316 13.50 -59.26 -1.84
#